data_24d7defae7e3c65ee3b229d7152e7267
#
_entry.id   24d7defae7e3c65ee3b229d7152e7267
#
_cell.length_a   1.000
_cell.length_b   1.000
_cell.length_c   1.000
_cell.angle_alpha   90.00
_cell.angle_beta   90.00
_cell.angle_gamma   90.00
#
_symmetry.space_group_name_H-M   'P 1'
#
loop_
_entity.id
_entity.type
_entity.pdbx_description
1 polymer ?
#
loop_
_entity_poly.entity_id
_entity_poly.type
_entity_poly.pdbx_seq_one_letter_code
_entity_poly.pdbx_strand_id
1 'polypeptide(L)'
;MVYLPQTYEISGKSYPVMYLLDGGYHFHHVSGIVDYLSTRGMMPEMIVIGVLNVDRTRDFSPTHVDKAPTSGGAEKFKSFLSDELMPYVNKNYRTQGYEILVGHSFGGTFATYALLSDPDIFDAYIAISPYLIYDNGDVIKNAENDLKSKYKNNKHFYMTLGDEPDYVATLDKFESIIKNKAPQNLDFTYIQMKDENHNSIPHLSIYNGLEFIYSGWQIPKEKYKEGLTGIDGHYKALSDKYGYEIAVPEQTVNQLGYNYLNKKEYKKDITSK
;
A
#
# COMPACT_ATOMS: atom_id res chain seq x y z
N MET A 1 13.56 -11.43 1.81
CA MET A 1 12.74 -12.46 1.16
C MET A 1 12.08 -11.82 -0.05
N VAL A 2 11.84 -12.60 -1.15
CA VAL A 2 11.22 -12.02 -2.35
C VAL A 2 10.12 -12.98 -2.83
N TYR A 3 8.92 -12.42 -3.06
CA TYR A 3 7.84 -13.06 -3.79
C TYR A 3 7.72 -12.38 -5.16
N LEU A 4 7.68 -13.16 -6.21
CA LEU A 4 7.44 -12.71 -7.57
C LEU A 4 6.07 -13.24 -8.03
N PRO A 5 5.27 -12.44 -8.75
CA PRO A 5 3.97 -12.90 -9.24
C PRO A 5 4.12 -14.04 -10.26
N GLN A 6 3.07 -14.85 -10.41
CA GLN A 6 3.09 -16.04 -11.26
C GLN A 6 3.43 -15.71 -12.73
N THR A 7 3.06 -14.53 -13.20
CA THR A 7 3.36 -14.12 -14.58
C THR A 7 4.75 -13.51 -14.76
N TYR A 8 5.54 -13.37 -13.69
CA TYR A 8 6.81 -12.66 -13.74
C TYR A 8 7.75 -13.20 -14.83
N GLU A 9 7.94 -14.52 -14.92
CA GLU A 9 8.86 -15.12 -15.89
C GLU A 9 8.34 -15.14 -17.34
N ILE A 10 7.02 -15.06 -17.52
CA ILE A 10 6.40 -15.21 -18.84
C ILE A 10 5.90 -13.88 -19.42
N SER A 11 5.83 -12.82 -18.61
CA SER A 11 5.43 -11.48 -19.06
C SER A 11 6.62 -10.53 -19.06
N GLY A 12 6.64 -9.59 -19.97
CA GLY A 12 7.60 -8.47 -19.97
C GLY A 12 7.18 -7.30 -19.07
N LYS A 13 6.17 -7.46 -18.21
CA LYS A 13 5.59 -6.39 -17.40
C LYS A 13 6.52 -5.96 -16.26
N SER A 14 6.35 -4.72 -15.84
CA SER A 14 6.86 -4.18 -14.57
C SER A 14 5.75 -4.17 -13.52
N TYR A 15 6.11 -4.21 -12.24
CA TYR A 15 5.21 -4.47 -11.14
C TYR A 15 5.36 -3.45 -10.01
N PRO A 16 4.27 -3.04 -9.31
CA PRO A 16 4.37 -2.37 -8.02
C PRO A 16 5.16 -3.21 -7.02
N VAL A 17 5.73 -2.56 -6.01
CA VAL A 17 6.52 -3.26 -4.98
C VAL A 17 5.94 -2.99 -3.60
N MET A 18 5.73 -4.06 -2.83
CA MET A 18 5.42 -3.96 -1.41
C MET A 18 6.68 -4.24 -0.59
N TYR A 19 7.07 -3.31 0.26
CA TYR A 19 8.09 -3.49 1.28
C TYR A 19 7.39 -3.87 2.59
N LEU A 20 7.53 -5.13 2.97
CA LEU A 20 6.89 -5.73 4.13
C LEU A 20 7.90 -5.82 5.28
N LEU A 21 7.69 -5.02 6.30
CA LEU A 21 8.47 -5.09 7.53
C LEU A 21 8.14 -6.37 8.30
N ASP A 22 9.06 -6.79 9.18
CA ASP A 22 8.93 -8.04 9.92
C ASP A 22 8.67 -9.25 8.98
N GLY A 23 9.36 -9.29 7.84
CA GLY A 23 9.15 -10.30 6.80
C GLY A 23 9.26 -11.75 7.30
N GLY A 24 10.06 -12.01 8.35
CA GLY A 24 10.15 -13.33 8.95
C GLY A 24 8.83 -13.85 9.53
N TYR A 25 7.95 -12.96 9.97
CA TYR A 25 6.63 -13.31 10.54
C TYR A 25 5.51 -13.27 9.51
N HIS A 26 5.54 -12.29 8.60
CA HIS A 26 4.38 -11.95 7.77
C HIS A 26 4.48 -12.43 6.32
N PHE A 27 5.66 -12.79 5.84
CA PHE A 27 5.89 -13.03 4.41
C PHE A 27 4.95 -14.07 3.79
N HIS A 28 4.73 -15.20 4.45
CA HIS A 28 3.92 -16.29 3.90
C HIS A 28 2.44 -15.91 3.70
N HIS A 29 1.82 -15.35 4.74
CA HIS A 29 0.41 -15.01 4.62
C HIS A 29 0.20 -13.79 3.70
N VAL A 30 1.15 -12.86 3.65
CA VAL A 30 1.07 -11.67 2.78
C VAL A 30 1.25 -12.03 1.32
N SER A 31 2.24 -12.87 0.98
CA SER A 31 2.39 -13.36 -0.39
C SER A 31 1.15 -14.13 -0.86
N GLY A 32 0.51 -14.89 0.03
CA GLY A 32 -0.77 -15.56 -0.27
C GLY A 32 -1.93 -14.59 -0.51
N ILE A 33 -2.04 -13.52 0.27
CA ILE A 33 -3.05 -12.46 0.06
C ILE A 33 -2.82 -11.78 -1.30
N VAL A 34 -1.59 -11.37 -1.58
CA VAL A 34 -1.22 -10.72 -2.85
C VAL A 34 -1.52 -11.62 -4.04
N ASP A 35 -1.13 -12.89 -3.99
CA ASP A 35 -1.43 -13.86 -5.03
C ASP A 35 -2.94 -14.02 -5.25
N TYR A 36 -3.69 -14.19 -4.17
CA TYR A 36 -5.15 -14.32 -4.24
C TYR A 36 -5.83 -13.09 -4.86
N LEU A 37 -5.56 -11.89 -4.34
CA LEU A 37 -6.22 -10.67 -4.80
C LEU A 37 -5.87 -10.35 -6.26
N SER A 38 -4.62 -10.53 -6.66
CA SER A 38 -4.16 -10.24 -8.02
C SER A 38 -4.70 -11.26 -9.04
N THR A 39 -4.72 -12.55 -8.72
CA THR A 39 -5.27 -13.58 -9.61
C THR A 39 -6.78 -13.46 -9.78
N ARG A 40 -7.48 -12.81 -8.84
CA ARG A 40 -8.91 -12.46 -8.95
C ARG A 40 -9.16 -11.11 -9.63
N GLY A 41 -8.10 -10.42 -10.09
CA GLY A 41 -8.22 -9.12 -10.74
C GLY A 41 -8.70 -8.00 -9.82
N MET A 42 -8.56 -8.17 -8.49
CA MET A 42 -8.96 -7.15 -7.50
C MET A 42 -7.90 -6.06 -7.33
N MET A 43 -6.66 -6.36 -7.70
CA MET A 43 -5.52 -5.46 -7.71
C MET A 43 -4.51 -5.90 -8.78
N PRO A 44 -3.47 -5.09 -9.10
CA PRO A 44 -2.40 -5.56 -9.99
C PRO A 44 -1.56 -6.65 -9.31
N GLU A 45 -0.92 -7.47 -10.11
CA GLU A 45 0.17 -8.31 -9.63
C GLU A 45 1.28 -7.43 -9.08
N MET A 46 1.95 -7.88 -7.99
CA MET A 46 3.02 -7.09 -7.37
C MET A 46 4.14 -7.97 -6.83
N ILE A 47 5.33 -7.37 -6.70
CA ILE A 47 6.48 -7.97 -6.03
C ILE A 47 6.35 -7.70 -4.52
N VAL A 48 6.64 -8.70 -3.68
CA VAL A 48 6.72 -8.49 -2.23
C VAL A 48 8.17 -8.68 -1.77
N ILE A 49 8.72 -7.65 -1.13
CA ILE A 49 10.05 -7.66 -0.51
C ILE A 49 9.86 -7.74 1.00
N GLY A 50 10.05 -8.93 1.55
CA GLY A 50 10.02 -9.13 3.01
C GLY A 50 11.36 -8.75 3.64
N VAL A 51 11.37 -7.67 4.39
CA VAL A 51 12.54 -7.15 5.11
C VAL A 51 12.71 -7.93 6.41
N LEU A 52 13.89 -8.54 6.58
CA LEU A 52 14.26 -9.25 7.81
C LEU A 52 15.02 -8.29 8.72
N ASN A 53 14.42 -7.94 9.86
CA ASN A 53 15.04 -7.04 10.80
C ASN A 53 16.04 -7.77 11.72
N VAL A 54 17.22 -7.19 11.89
CA VAL A 54 18.24 -7.65 12.82
C VAL A 54 17.99 -7.09 14.22
N ASP A 55 17.73 -5.80 14.31
CA ASP A 55 17.36 -5.10 15.53
C ASP A 55 16.13 -4.22 15.28
N ARG A 56 15.00 -4.80 15.55
CA ARG A 56 13.69 -4.20 15.35
C ARG A 56 13.47 -2.94 16.19
N THR A 57 14.01 -2.91 17.39
CA THR A 57 13.93 -1.75 18.29
C THR A 57 14.73 -0.58 17.72
N ARG A 58 15.95 -0.82 17.25
CA ARG A 58 16.75 0.20 16.58
C ARG A 58 16.06 0.73 15.32
N ASP A 59 15.67 -0.18 14.45
CA ASP A 59 15.24 0.16 13.08
C ASP A 59 13.89 0.87 13.04
N PHE A 60 12.99 0.61 13.99
CA PHE A 60 11.61 1.11 13.93
C PHE A 60 11.31 2.27 14.88
N SER A 61 12.25 2.60 15.81
CA SER A 61 12.01 3.69 16.74
C SER A 61 12.52 5.04 16.22
N PRO A 62 11.63 6.06 16.16
CA PRO A 62 12.02 7.41 15.74
C PRO A 62 13.00 8.10 16.68
N THR A 63 12.85 7.87 18.00
CA THR A 63 13.62 8.52 19.05
C THR A 63 14.35 7.50 19.92
N HIS A 64 15.44 7.97 20.57
CA HIS A 64 16.15 7.18 21.56
C HIS A 64 15.48 7.29 22.94
N VAL A 65 15.34 6.15 23.61
CA VAL A 65 14.88 6.09 25.01
C VAL A 65 15.83 5.21 25.83
N ASP A 66 16.20 5.63 27.06
CA ASP A 66 17.18 4.94 27.89
C ASP A 66 16.82 3.48 28.19
N LYS A 67 15.51 3.18 28.30
CA LYS A 67 15.01 1.81 28.57
C LYS A 67 15.18 0.86 27.38
N ALA A 68 15.47 1.39 26.19
CA ALA A 68 15.72 0.65 24.96
C ALA A 68 17.03 1.14 24.29
N PRO A 69 18.20 0.69 24.75
CA PRO A 69 19.50 1.27 24.41
C PRO A 69 19.82 1.33 22.92
N THR A 70 19.24 0.46 22.09
CA THR A 70 19.45 0.46 20.63
C THR A 70 18.47 1.37 19.88
N SER A 71 17.47 1.93 20.55
CA SER A 71 16.42 2.74 19.93
C SER A 71 16.92 4.04 19.27
N GLY A 72 16.10 4.64 18.39
CA GLY A 72 16.38 5.91 17.72
C GLY A 72 17.07 5.80 16.36
N GLY A 73 16.96 4.66 15.70
CA GLY A 73 17.59 4.42 14.40
C GLY A 73 16.68 4.52 13.20
N ALA A 74 15.39 4.89 13.36
CA ALA A 74 14.41 4.89 12.28
C ALA A 74 14.83 5.74 11.08
N GLU A 75 15.47 6.89 11.31
CA GLU A 75 15.97 7.74 10.22
C GLU A 75 17.04 7.02 9.36
N LYS A 76 17.96 6.31 10.01
CA LYS A 76 18.99 5.52 9.31
C LYS A 76 18.39 4.33 8.57
N PHE A 77 17.37 3.71 9.18
CA PHE A 77 16.67 2.60 8.53
C PHE A 77 15.84 3.08 7.33
N LYS A 78 15.21 4.25 7.42
CA LYS A 78 14.54 4.90 6.31
C LYS A 78 15.51 5.18 5.15
N SER A 79 16.69 5.75 5.44
CA SER A 79 17.75 5.96 4.45
C SER A 79 18.25 4.65 3.84
N PHE A 80 18.40 3.58 4.63
CA PHE A 80 18.73 2.26 4.09
C PHE A 80 17.66 1.77 3.09
N LEU A 81 16.38 1.97 3.40
CA LEU A 81 15.30 1.58 2.47
C LEU A 81 15.39 2.39 1.17
N SER A 82 15.49 3.72 1.25
CA SER A 82 15.48 4.61 0.08
C SER A 82 16.77 4.58 -0.74
N ASP A 83 17.94 4.51 -0.08
CA ASP A 83 19.22 4.74 -0.74
C ASP A 83 19.94 3.44 -1.12
N GLU A 84 19.57 2.32 -0.48
CA GLU A 84 20.23 1.03 -0.72
C GLU A 84 19.24 -0.04 -1.21
N LEU A 85 18.17 -0.35 -0.43
CA LEU A 85 17.29 -1.48 -0.73
C LEU A 85 16.43 -1.23 -1.98
N MET A 86 15.75 -0.09 -2.06
CA MET A 86 14.90 0.23 -3.22
C MET A 86 15.71 0.32 -4.52
N PRO A 87 16.87 0.99 -4.60
CA PRO A 87 17.73 0.96 -5.77
C PRO A 87 18.19 -0.45 -6.15
N TYR A 88 18.52 -1.30 -5.16
CA TYR A 88 18.87 -2.69 -5.41
C TYR A 88 17.70 -3.47 -6.02
N VAL A 89 16.49 -3.29 -5.48
CA VAL A 89 15.27 -3.95 -5.99
C VAL A 89 14.97 -3.47 -7.41
N ASN A 90 15.02 -2.17 -7.66
CA ASN A 90 14.76 -1.58 -8.98
C ASN A 90 15.77 -2.02 -10.05
N LYS A 91 17.02 -2.27 -9.64
CA LYS A 91 18.06 -2.76 -10.54
C LYS A 91 17.89 -4.25 -10.91
N ASN A 92 17.40 -5.06 -9.98
CA ASN A 92 17.38 -6.52 -10.11
C ASN A 92 16.02 -7.10 -10.50
N TYR A 93 14.94 -6.31 -10.37
CA TYR A 93 13.57 -6.73 -10.68
C TYR A 93 12.88 -5.72 -11.57
N ARG A 94 11.86 -6.18 -12.31
CA ARG A 94 11.03 -5.30 -13.15
C ARG A 94 10.00 -4.58 -12.29
N THR A 95 10.37 -3.44 -11.78
CA THR A 95 9.52 -2.55 -10.97
C THR A 95 8.95 -1.40 -11.79
N GLN A 96 7.87 -0.79 -11.33
CA GLN A 96 7.23 0.34 -12.04
C GLN A 96 7.07 1.61 -11.19
N GLY A 97 7.75 1.67 -10.04
CA GLY A 97 7.83 2.90 -9.24
C GLY A 97 6.57 3.23 -8.43
N TYR A 98 5.67 2.27 -8.15
CA TYR A 98 4.63 2.38 -7.14
C TYR A 98 4.99 1.51 -5.95
N GLU A 99 5.25 2.16 -4.83
CA GLU A 99 5.90 1.55 -3.66
C GLU A 99 4.94 1.57 -2.46
N ILE A 100 4.77 0.42 -1.81
CA ILE A 100 3.89 0.27 -0.63
C ILE A 100 4.73 -0.15 0.57
N LEU A 101 4.61 0.55 1.69
CA LEU A 101 5.21 0.16 2.97
C LEU A 101 4.16 -0.45 3.90
N VAL A 102 4.45 -1.64 4.42
CA VAL A 102 3.56 -2.35 5.36
C VAL A 102 4.30 -2.65 6.65
N GLY A 103 3.74 -2.24 7.78
CA GLY A 103 4.30 -2.51 9.10
C GLY A 103 3.24 -2.78 10.16
N HIS A 104 3.57 -3.70 11.08
CA HIS A 104 2.74 -4.08 12.21
C HIS A 104 3.40 -3.67 13.54
N SER A 105 2.60 -3.21 14.50
CA SER A 105 3.08 -2.85 15.85
C SER A 105 4.16 -1.76 15.75
N PHE A 106 5.38 -2.01 16.20
CA PHE A 106 6.50 -1.10 16.05
C PHE A 106 6.87 -0.84 14.57
N GLY A 107 6.69 -1.82 13.68
CA GLY A 107 6.78 -1.61 12.23
C GLY A 107 5.69 -0.66 11.71
N GLY A 108 4.49 -0.68 12.31
CA GLY A 108 3.43 0.29 12.03
C GLY A 108 3.79 1.71 12.50
N THR A 109 4.50 1.83 13.63
CA THR A 109 5.07 3.10 14.09
C THR A 109 6.06 3.65 13.07
N PHE A 110 6.95 2.80 12.57
CA PHE A 110 7.90 3.19 11.53
C PHE A 110 7.21 3.61 10.22
N ALA A 111 6.18 2.87 9.79
CA ALA A 111 5.42 3.24 8.59
C ALA A 111 4.74 4.60 8.74
N THR A 112 4.16 4.88 9.93
CA THR A 112 3.59 6.19 10.26
C THR A 112 4.66 7.29 10.28
N TYR A 113 5.80 7.03 10.90
CA TYR A 113 6.94 7.95 10.92
C TYR A 113 7.46 8.25 9.51
N ALA A 114 7.60 7.25 8.66
CA ALA A 114 8.06 7.43 7.28
C ALA A 114 7.10 8.32 6.46
N LEU A 115 5.78 8.11 6.60
CA LEU A 115 4.78 8.99 5.98
C LEU A 115 4.92 10.46 6.41
N LEU A 116 5.17 10.70 7.70
CA LEU A 116 5.25 12.05 8.23
C LEU A 116 6.58 12.73 7.87
N SER A 117 7.70 12.02 8.03
CA SER A 117 9.05 12.60 7.85
C SER A 117 9.46 12.74 6.39
N ASP A 118 9.10 11.75 5.55
CA ASP A 118 9.41 11.77 4.12
C ASP A 118 8.36 11.00 3.29
N PRO A 119 7.19 11.60 3.05
CA PRO A 119 6.07 10.95 2.39
C PRO A 119 6.33 10.55 0.93
N ASP A 120 7.39 11.08 0.32
CA ASP A 120 7.66 10.85 -1.10
C ASP A 120 8.46 9.57 -1.39
N ILE A 121 8.91 8.85 -0.34
CA ILE A 121 9.59 7.54 -0.48
C ILE A 121 8.59 6.46 -0.93
N PHE A 122 7.39 6.44 -0.37
CA PHE A 122 6.37 5.44 -0.71
C PHE A 122 5.09 6.13 -1.20
N ASP A 123 4.29 5.41 -2.01
CA ASP A 123 3.00 5.88 -2.51
C ASP A 123 1.84 5.44 -1.62
N ALA A 124 2.01 4.35 -0.89
CA ALA A 124 1.01 3.87 0.05
C ALA A 124 1.65 3.30 1.33
N TYR A 125 0.89 3.40 2.42
CA TYR A 125 1.30 2.97 3.74
C TYR A 125 0.18 2.15 4.39
N ILE A 126 0.54 1.01 4.97
CA ILE A 126 -0.37 0.21 5.81
C ILE A 126 0.28 0.10 7.19
N ALA A 127 -0.31 0.78 8.20
CA ALA A 127 0.14 0.77 9.57
C ALA A 127 -0.85 -0.03 10.45
N ILE A 128 -0.43 -1.18 10.92
CA ILE A 128 -1.28 -2.14 11.63
C ILE A 128 -0.98 -2.08 13.12
N SER A 129 -1.99 -1.75 13.93
CA SER A 129 -1.85 -1.57 15.38
C SER A 129 -0.56 -0.84 15.75
N PRO A 130 -0.29 0.37 15.18
CA PRO A 130 0.97 1.06 15.36
C PRO A 130 1.16 1.48 16.82
N TYR A 131 2.35 1.23 17.37
CA TYR A 131 2.70 1.56 18.75
C TYR A 131 3.03 3.05 18.91
N LEU A 132 2.02 3.93 18.67
CA LEU A 132 2.20 5.39 18.66
C LEU A 132 2.30 6.02 20.07
N ILE A 133 2.12 5.23 21.12
CA ILE A 133 2.40 5.68 22.50
C ILE A 133 3.89 5.66 22.84
N TYR A 134 4.73 5.11 21.95
CA TYR A 134 6.19 5.07 22.11
C TYR A 134 6.74 6.46 22.40
N ASP A 135 7.67 6.55 23.33
CA ASP A 135 8.33 7.79 23.78
C ASP A 135 7.32 8.92 24.06
N ASN A 136 6.35 8.60 24.93
CA ASN A 136 5.28 9.54 25.29
C ASN A 136 4.49 10.10 24.10
N GLY A 137 4.40 9.35 23.01
CA GLY A 137 3.68 9.75 21.81
C GLY A 137 4.41 10.78 20.95
N ASP A 138 5.72 10.67 20.83
CA ASP A 138 6.55 11.59 20.05
C ASP A 138 6.07 11.78 18.62
N VAL A 139 5.79 10.69 17.91
CA VAL A 139 5.26 10.73 16.53
C VAL A 139 4.00 11.59 16.43
N ILE A 140 3.10 11.50 17.42
CA ILE A 140 1.84 12.25 17.39
C ILE A 140 2.06 13.72 17.74
N LYS A 141 2.97 14.00 18.69
CA LYS A 141 3.29 15.39 19.08
C LYS A 141 3.84 16.18 17.90
N ASN A 142 4.59 15.52 17.04
CA ASN A 142 5.22 16.17 15.89
C ASN A 142 4.34 16.13 14.64
N ALA A 143 3.31 15.27 14.59
CA ALA A 143 2.52 15.03 13.39
C ALA A 143 1.96 16.28 12.72
N GLU A 144 1.46 17.28 13.49
CA GLU A 144 0.91 18.51 12.91
C GLU A 144 1.96 19.36 12.18
N ASN A 145 3.20 19.32 12.65
CA ASN A 145 4.33 20.06 12.07
C ASN A 145 4.94 19.31 10.89
N ASP A 146 4.89 17.97 10.92
CA ASP A 146 5.54 17.10 9.94
C ASP A 146 4.65 16.88 8.70
N LEU A 147 3.32 17.03 8.86
CA LEU A 147 2.40 16.95 7.73
C LEU A 147 2.66 18.07 6.73
N LYS A 148 3.03 17.71 5.50
CA LYS A 148 3.19 18.65 4.40
C LYS A 148 1.84 19.18 3.92
N SER A 149 1.81 20.41 3.42
CA SER A 149 0.60 21.02 2.84
C SER A 149 0.15 20.34 1.54
N LYS A 150 1.05 19.65 0.85
CA LYS A 150 0.80 18.88 -0.38
C LYS A 150 1.88 17.83 -0.56
N TYR A 151 1.50 16.63 -0.98
CA TYR A 151 2.41 15.57 -1.41
C TYR A 151 2.67 15.66 -2.93
N LYS A 152 3.79 15.13 -3.37
CA LYS A 152 4.18 15.12 -4.78
C LYS A 152 3.15 14.36 -5.63
N ASN A 153 2.71 13.19 -5.15
CA ASN A 153 1.71 12.34 -5.77
C ASN A 153 0.55 12.11 -4.79
N ASN A 154 -0.54 11.49 -5.26
CA ASN A 154 -1.56 10.96 -4.37
C ASN A 154 -0.95 9.89 -3.46
N LYS A 155 -1.31 9.92 -2.19
CA LYS A 155 -0.86 8.95 -1.19
C LYS A 155 -2.05 8.22 -0.59
N HIS A 156 -1.82 6.96 -0.21
CA HIS A 156 -2.84 6.18 0.51
C HIS A 156 -2.27 5.82 1.88
N PHE A 157 -3.05 6.02 2.92
CA PHE A 157 -2.67 5.63 4.26
C PHE A 157 -3.81 4.85 4.93
N TYR A 158 -3.58 3.57 5.14
CA TYR A 158 -4.52 2.68 5.82
C TYR A 158 -3.99 2.31 7.20
N MET A 159 -4.74 2.63 8.24
CA MET A 159 -4.37 2.36 9.63
C MET A 159 -5.42 1.51 10.31
N THR A 160 -5.00 0.54 11.12
CA THR A 160 -5.91 -0.32 11.88
C THR A 160 -5.50 -0.43 13.33
N LEU A 161 -6.47 -0.79 14.18
CA LEU A 161 -6.26 -1.14 15.58
C LEU A 161 -7.14 -2.35 15.94
N GLY A 162 -6.58 -3.32 16.63
CA GLY A 162 -7.32 -4.45 17.21
C GLY A 162 -8.06 -4.07 18.48
N ASP A 163 -8.48 -5.08 19.24
CA ASP A 163 -9.00 -4.90 20.60
C ASP A 163 -7.84 -4.60 21.55
N GLU A 164 -7.39 -3.35 21.52
CA GLU A 164 -6.24 -2.81 22.21
C GLU A 164 -6.61 -1.47 22.91
N PRO A 165 -7.41 -1.53 23.99
CA PRO A 165 -8.01 -0.34 24.61
C PRO A 165 -7.00 0.73 25.02
N ASP A 166 -5.78 0.34 25.40
CA ASP A 166 -4.73 1.26 25.81
C ASP A 166 -4.23 2.17 24.67
N TYR A 167 -4.46 1.80 23.39
CA TYR A 167 -3.99 2.55 22.23
C TYR A 167 -5.08 3.43 21.60
N VAL A 168 -6.37 3.15 21.91
CA VAL A 168 -7.52 3.80 21.29
C VAL A 168 -7.40 5.33 21.35
N ALA A 169 -7.27 5.89 22.54
CA ALA A 169 -7.23 7.35 22.72
C ALA A 169 -6.08 8.02 21.95
N THR A 170 -4.95 7.31 21.80
CA THR A 170 -3.77 7.81 21.09
C THR A 170 -4.00 7.80 19.58
N LEU A 171 -4.56 6.72 19.05
CA LEU A 171 -4.84 6.59 17.62
C LEU A 171 -6.01 7.49 17.20
N ASP A 172 -7.04 7.65 18.01
CA ASP A 172 -8.16 8.59 17.75
C ASP A 172 -7.66 10.04 17.68
N LYS A 173 -6.72 10.41 18.58
CA LYS A 173 -6.07 11.72 18.51
C LYS A 173 -5.29 11.89 17.20
N PHE A 174 -4.52 10.87 16.81
CA PHE A 174 -3.77 10.89 15.56
C PHE A 174 -4.70 10.97 14.33
N GLU A 175 -5.77 10.17 14.32
CA GLU A 175 -6.83 10.25 13.29
C GLU A 175 -7.38 11.67 13.15
N SER A 176 -7.69 12.32 14.29
CA SER A 176 -8.19 13.68 14.29
C SER A 176 -7.18 14.68 13.69
N ILE A 177 -5.89 14.53 13.98
CA ILE A 177 -4.84 15.35 13.37
C ILE A 177 -4.81 15.16 11.86
N ILE A 178 -4.79 13.93 11.38
CA ILE A 178 -4.77 13.63 9.94
C ILE A 178 -6.01 14.20 9.26
N LYS A 179 -7.21 13.97 9.79
CA LYS A 179 -8.46 14.48 9.20
C LYS A 179 -8.52 16.01 9.09
N ASN A 180 -7.88 16.71 10.02
CA ASN A 180 -7.92 18.18 10.06
C ASN A 180 -6.76 18.87 9.33
N LYS A 181 -5.61 18.21 9.18
CA LYS A 181 -4.35 18.83 8.74
C LYS A 181 -3.74 18.21 7.49
N ALA A 182 -4.07 16.95 7.17
CA ALA A 182 -3.48 16.29 6.02
C ALA A 182 -3.85 16.98 4.69
N PRO A 183 -2.97 16.93 3.69
CA PRO A 183 -3.25 17.48 2.38
C PRO A 183 -4.38 16.69 1.68
N GLN A 184 -5.10 17.36 0.77
CA GLN A 184 -6.22 16.77 0.03
C GLN A 184 -5.84 15.53 -0.81
N ASN A 185 -4.57 15.38 -1.13
CA ASN A 185 -4.06 14.24 -1.89
C ASN A 185 -3.53 13.11 -1.00
N LEU A 186 -3.92 13.07 0.29
CA LEU A 186 -3.83 11.91 1.16
C LEU A 186 -5.21 11.25 1.29
N ASP A 187 -5.35 10.05 0.74
CA ASP A 187 -6.51 9.19 1.01
C ASP A 187 -6.21 8.40 2.29
N PHE A 188 -6.97 8.67 3.35
CA PHE A 188 -6.71 8.11 4.68
C PHE A 188 -7.93 7.40 5.24
N THR A 189 -7.70 6.23 5.82
CA THR A 189 -8.70 5.47 6.57
C THR A 189 -8.09 4.86 7.83
N TYR A 190 -8.80 5.01 8.96
CA TYR A 190 -8.52 4.31 10.21
C TYR A 190 -9.70 3.43 10.60
N ILE A 191 -9.42 2.17 10.92
CA ILE A 191 -10.45 1.17 11.28
C ILE A 191 -10.06 0.46 12.58
N GLN A 192 -10.99 0.44 13.54
CA GLN A 192 -10.90 -0.41 14.72
C GLN A 192 -11.57 -1.76 14.42
N MET A 193 -10.81 -2.84 14.51
CA MET A 193 -11.24 -4.23 14.31
C MET A 193 -11.40 -4.91 15.66
N LYS A 194 -12.54 -4.71 16.32
CA LYS A 194 -12.78 -5.17 17.71
C LYS A 194 -12.79 -6.68 17.91
N ASP A 195 -13.00 -7.43 16.83
CA ASP A 195 -12.98 -8.88 16.85
C ASP A 195 -11.56 -9.46 16.66
N GLU A 196 -10.57 -8.60 16.41
CA GLU A 196 -9.17 -8.95 16.22
C GLU A 196 -8.31 -8.48 17.40
N ASN A 197 -7.34 -9.27 17.80
CA ASN A 197 -6.31 -8.87 18.75
C ASN A 197 -5.00 -8.49 18.04
N HIS A 198 -4.01 -8.02 18.81
CA HIS A 198 -2.71 -7.60 18.29
C HIS A 198 -2.04 -8.62 17.34
N ASN A 199 -2.21 -9.92 17.60
CA ASN A 199 -1.55 -10.97 16.81
C ASN A 199 -2.39 -11.46 15.62
N SER A 200 -3.72 -11.36 15.67
CA SER A 200 -4.61 -11.83 14.61
C SER A 200 -4.90 -10.76 13.55
N ILE A 201 -4.90 -9.49 13.93
CA ILE A 201 -5.25 -8.35 13.08
C ILE A 201 -4.40 -8.19 11.80
N PRO A 202 -3.10 -8.58 11.73
CA PRO A 202 -2.29 -8.31 10.55
C PRO A 202 -2.86 -8.90 9.25
N HIS A 203 -3.41 -10.09 9.30
CA HIS A 203 -3.93 -10.76 8.09
C HIS A 203 -5.07 -9.96 7.44
N LEU A 204 -6.10 -9.62 8.23
CA LEU A 204 -7.24 -8.86 7.74
C LEU A 204 -6.86 -7.41 7.38
N SER A 205 -5.97 -6.80 8.15
CA SER A 205 -5.52 -5.44 7.87
C SER A 205 -4.80 -5.33 6.54
N ILE A 206 -3.97 -6.31 6.20
CA ILE A 206 -3.25 -6.29 4.92
C ILE A 206 -4.21 -6.54 3.76
N TYR A 207 -5.12 -7.51 3.91
CA TYR A 207 -6.15 -7.78 2.91
C TYR A 207 -7.00 -6.52 2.64
N ASN A 208 -7.59 -5.95 3.67
CA ASN A 208 -8.45 -4.76 3.55
C ASN A 208 -7.67 -3.50 3.14
N GLY A 209 -6.42 -3.37 3.58
CA GLY A 209 -5.53 -2.27 3.19
C GLY A 209 -5.20 -2.28 1.70
N LEU A 210 -4.99 -3.47 1.13
CA LEU A 210 -4.81 -3.61 -0.32
C LEU A 210 -6.11 -3.32 -1.08
N GLU A 211 -7.27 -3.77 -0.59
CA GLU A 211 -8.56 -3.41 -1.19
C GLU A 211 -8.84 -1.90 -1.12
N PHE A 212 -8.45 -1.23 -0.02
CA PHE A 212 -8.54 0.23 0.11
C PHE A 212 -7.63 0.94 -0.89
N ILE A 213 -6.34 0.58 -0.95
CA ILE A 213 -5.37 1.18 -1.88
C ILE A 213 -5.85 1.02 -3.32
N TYR A 214 -6.27 -0.19 -3.70
CA TYR A 214 -6.70 -0.51 -5.06
C TYR A 214 -8.22 -0.39 -5.27
N SER A 215 -8.90 0.41 -4.44
CA SER A 215 -10.33 0.70 -4.62
C SER A 215 -10.62 1.26 -6.03
N GLY A 216 -11.60 0.68 -6.71
CA GLY A 216 -11.94 1.03 -8.09
C GLY A 216 -11.03 0.39 -9.16
N TRP A 217 -10.14 -0.53 -8.80
CA TRP A 217 -9.30 -1.25 -9.76
C TRP A 217 -10.11 -2.07 -10.76
N GLN A 218 -11.11 -2.79 -10.27
CA GLN A 218 -11.99 -3.58 -11.14
C GLN A 218 -12.87 -2.66 -12.00
N ILE A 219 -12.90 -2.95 -13.30
CA ILE A 219 -13.73 -2.17 -14.23
C ILE A 219 -15.23 -2.39 -13.96
N PRO A 220 -16.03 -1.33 -13.72
CA PRO A 220 -17.45 -1.45 -13.51
C PRO A 220 -18.19 -1.97 -14.75
N LYS A 221 -19.25 -2.76 -14.55
CA LYS A 221 -20.04 -3.32 -15.66
C LYS A 221 -20.61 -2.27 -16.61
N GLU A 222 -20.87 -1.07 -16.10
CA GLU A 222 -21.36 0.08 -16.86
C GLU A 222 -20.37 0.52 -17.92
N LYS A 223 -19.06 0.44 -17.64
CA LYS A 223 -18.01 0.83 -18.57
C LYS A 223 -17.98 -0.04 -19.85
N TYR A 224 -18.36 -1.30 -19.74
CA TYR A 224 -18.52 -2.17 -20.90
C TYR A 224 -19.69 -1.73 -21.81
N LYS A 225 -20.70 -1.03 -21.28
CA LYS A 225 -21.79 -0.49 -22.09
C LYS A 225 -21.37 0.72 -22.93
N GLU A 226 -20.34 1.44 -22.45
CA GLU A 226 -19.72 2.57 -23.17
C GLU A 226 -18.73 2.10 -24.26
N GLY A 227 -18.50 0.77 -24.40
CA GLY A 227 -17.59 0.18 -25.37
C GLY A 227 -16.12 0.43 -25.05
N LEU A 228 -15.27 0.51 -26.06
CA LEU A 228 -13.83 0.76 -25.91
C LEU A 228 -13.56 2.10 -25.20
N THR A 229 -14.31 3.13 -25.51
CA THR A 229 -14.15 4.46 -24.87
C THR A 229 -14.32 4.39 -23.35
N GLY A 230 -15.29 3.61 -22.88
CA GLY A 230 -15.49 3.42 -21.43
C GLY A 230 -14.35 2.65 -20.78
N ILE A 231 -13.83 1.62 -21.46
CA ILE A 231 -12.71 0.83 -21.02
C ILE A 231 -11.43 1.69 -20.96
N ASP A 232 -11.10 2.37 -22.05
CA ASP A 232 -9.92 3.24 -22.12
C ASP A 232 -9.98 4.35 -21.08
N GLY A 233 -11.16 4.96 -20.88
CA GLY A 233 -11.39 5.97 -19.86
C GLY A 233 -11.14 5.46 -18.44
N HIS A 234 -11.56 4.20 -18.14
CA HIS A 234 -11.32 3.57 -16.85
C HIS A 234 -9.82 3.36 -16.59
N TYR A 235 -9.09 2.72 -17.51
CA TYR A 235 -7.67 2.44 -17.34
C TYR A 235 -6.81 3.71 -17.36
N LYS A 236 -7.23 4.74 -18.11
CA LYS A 236 -6.62 6.06 -18.01
C LYS A 236 -6.80 6.67 -16.62
N ALA A 237 -7.99 6.61 -16.03
CA ALA A 237 -8.24 7.11 -14.69
C ALA A 237 -7.42 6.36 -13.62
N LEU A 238 -7.24 5.03 -13.77
CA LEU A 238 -6.34 4.26 -12.91
C LEU A 238 -4.88 4.72 -13.09
N SER A 239 -4.43 4.93 -14.32
CA SER A 239 -3.07 5.43 -14.60
C SER A 239 -2.84 6.80 -13.95
N ASP A 240 -3.81 7.69 -14.04
CA ASP A 240 -3.76 9.02 -13.40
C ASP A 240 -3.77 8.91 -11.85
N LYS A 241 -4.54 7.95 -11.30
CA LYS A 241 -4.63 7.71 -9.85
C LYS A 241 -3.30 7.21 -9.27
N TYR A 242 -2.68 6.25 -9.93
CA TYR A 242 -1.48 5.58 -9.40
C TYR A 242 -0.16 6.15 -9.93
N GLY A 243 -0.20 7.08 -10.90
CA GLY A 243 0.98 7.77 -11.41
C GLY A 243 1.85 6.95 -12.36
N TYR A 244 1.34 5.83 -12.91
CA TYR A 244 2.02 5.04 -13.92
C TYR A 244 1.05 4.50 -14.98
N GLU A 245 1.55 4.16 -16.15
CA GLU A 245 0.72 3.64 -17.24
C GLU A 245 0.17 2.25 -16.90
N ILE A 246 -1.15 2.12 -16.93
CA ILE A 246 -1.87 0.87 -16.76
C ILE A 246 -2.54 0.53 -18.10
N ALA A 247 -1.93 -0.39 -18.82
CA ALA A 247 -2.46 -0.86 -20.09
C ALA A 247 -3.78 -1.63 -19.90
N VAL A 248 -4.68 -1.50 -20.86
CA VAL A 248 -5.93 -2.29 -20.88
C VAL A 248 -5.58 -3.78 -20.98
N PRO A 249 -6.00 -4.64 -20.04
CA PRO A 249 -5.74 -6.07 -20.13
C PRO A 249 -6.47 -6.69 -21.33
N GLU A 250 -5.79 -7.58 -22.04
CA GLU A 250 -6.37 -8.32 -23.18
C GLU A 250 -7.70 -9.01 -22.79
N GLN A 251 -7.77 -9.58 -21.60
CA GLN A 251 -8.98 -10.22 -21.08
C GLN A 251 -10.17 -9.25 -21.03
N THR A 252 -9.95 -7.97 -20.70
CA THR A 252 -11.00 -6.95 -20.67
C THR A 252 -11.53 -6.65 -22.07
N VAL A 253 -10.65 -6.55 -23.08
CA VAL A 253 -11.02 -6.37 -24.47
C VAL A 253 -11.78 -7.60 -25.00
N ASN A 254 -11.28 -8.79 -24.71
CA ASN A 254 -11.94 -10.04 -25.07
C ASN A 254 -13.34 -10.15 -24.46
N GLN A 255 -13.50 -9.76 -23.19
CA GLN A 255 -14.83 -9.75 -22.54
C GLN A 255 -15.80 -8.80 -23.25
N LEU A 256 -15.35 -7.62 -23.70
CA LEU A 256 -16.16 -6.71 -24.49
C LEU A 256 -16.59 -7.38 -25.81
N GLY A 257 -15.65 -8.03 -26.51
CA GLY A 257 -15.92 -8.77 -27.74
C GLY A 257 -17.00 -9.85 -27.53
N TYR A 258 -16.88 -10.66 -26.48
CA TYR A 258 -17.89 -11.66 -26.12
C TYR A 258 -19.26 -11.04 -25.80
N ASN A 259 -19.28 -9.88 -25.13
CA ASN A 259 -20.52 -9.17 -24.82
C ASN A 259 -21.23 -8.73 -26.11
N TYR A 260 -20.52 -8.27 -27.14
CA TYR A 260 -21.10 -7.92 -28.43
C TYR A 260 -21.60 -9.14 -29.22
N LEU A 261 -20.82 -10.22 -29.22
CA LEU A 261 -21.22 -11.48 -29.86
C LEU A 261 -22.52 -12.03 -29.26
N ASN A 262 -22.62 -12.05 -27.93
CA ASN A 262 -23.80 -12.55 -27.22
C ASN A 262 -25.08 -11.71 -27.48
N LYS A 263 -24.92 -10.41 -27.76
CA LYS A 263 -26.01 -9.50 -28.12
C LYS A 263 -26.33 -9.50 -29.63
N LYS A 264 -25.61 -10.27 -30.44
CA LYS A 264 -25.68 -10.27 -31.89
C LYS A 264 -25.42 -8.88 -32.54
N GLU A 265 -24.64 -8.05 -31.86
CA GLU A 265 -24.25 -6.70 -32.28
C GLU A 265 -22.96 -6.73 -33.11
N TYR A 266 -22.95 -7.49 -34.21
CA TYR A 266 -21.76 -7.78 -35.06
C TYR A 266 -21.14 -6.58 -35.79
N LYS A 267 -21.73 -5.40 -35.73
CA LYS A 267 -21.30 -4.19 -36.46
C LYS A 267 -20.85 -3.03 -35.54
N LYS A 268 -20.75 -3.21 -34.25
CA LYS A 268 -20.16 -2.16 -33.41
C LYS A 268 -18.65 -2.23 -33.54
N ASP A 269 -18.09 -1.25 -34.20
CA ASP A 269 -16.72 -1.10 -34.60
C ASP A 269 -15.71 -1.46 -33.47
N ILE A 270 -14.89 -2.48 -33.73
CA ILE A 270 -13.61 -2.73 -33.06
C ILE A 270 -12.53 -1.78 -33.68
N THR A 271 -12.92 -0.87 -34.56
CA THR A 271 -12.03 0.08 -35.22
C THR A 271 -12.10 1.45 -34.56
N SER A 272 -11.39 1.62 -33.46
CA SER A 272 -10.76 2.91 -33.14
C SER A 272 -9.30 2.62 -32.77
N LYS A 273 -8.44 3.20 -33.58
CA LYS A 273 -6.97 3.10 -33.63
C LYS A 273 -6.30 3.26 -32.28
#